data_71d0e3d2bf4f89268d876420a75b46cf
#
_entry.id   71d0e3d2bf4f89268d876420a75b46cf
#
_cell.length_a   1.000
_cell.length_b   1.000
_cell.length_c   1.000
_cell.angle_alpha   90.00
_cell.angle_beta   90.00
_cell.angle_gamma   90.00
#
_symmetry.space_group_name_H-M   'P 1'
#
loop_
_entity.id
_entity.type
_entity.pdbx_description
1 polymer ?
#
loop_
_entity_poly.entity_id
_entity_poly.type
_entity_poly.pdbx_seq_one_letter_code
_entity_poly.pdbx_strand_id
1 'polypeptide(L)'
;MPPRKVLFVEDEAALQYSYQRFFKGKYAMAYAPNGAEAMRQLSDFEPDVLVLDMRLPDTDGIALLQRIRETRPTLPVVVTTAYVSMEPLMNVLDLGHSRYLVKPYELSELAAAIDAAG
;
A
#
# COMPACT_ATOMS: atom_id res chain seq x y z
N MET A 1 -20.33 -10.57 5.08
CA MET A 1 -18.91 -10.34 5.35
C MET A 1 -18.66 -8.82 5.31
N PRO A 2 -17.95 -8.28 6.29
CA PRO A 2 -17.59 -6.87 6.23
C PRO A 2 -16.63 -6.65 5.07
N PRO A 3 -16.61 -5.44 4.49
CA PRO A 3 -15.67 -5.13 3.42
C PRO A 3 -14.24 -5.20 3.93
N ARG A 4 -13.31 -5.56 3.03
CA ARG A 4 -11.88 -5.59 3.36
C ARG A 4 -11.42 -4.18 3.70
N LYS A 5 -10.58 -4.06 4.72
CA LYS A 5 -10.03 -2.77 5.16
C LYS A 5 -8.71 -2.53 4.43
N VAL A 6 -8.62 -1.43 3.70
CA VAL A 6 -7.42 -1.10 2.90
C VAL A 6 -6.90 0.25 3.34
N LEU A 7 -5.63 0.30 3.72
CA LEU A 7 -4.92 1.55 4.02
C LEU A 7 -4.09 1.94 2.79
N PHE A 8 -4.35 3.13 2.27
CA PHE A 8 -3.60 3.68 1.14
C PHE A 8 -2.58 4.68 1.65
N VAL A 9 -1.30 4.40 1.42
CA VAL A 9 -0.21 5.31 1.77
C VAL A 9 0.27 5.97 0.49
N GLU A 10 -0.14 7.21 0.29
CA GLU A 10 0.05 7.97 -0.94
C GLU A 10 0.02 9.46 -0.64
N ASP A 11 1.04 10.21 -1.06
CA ASP A 11 1.11 11.65 -0.80
C ASP A 11 0.40 12.51 -1.86
N GLU A 12 0.09 11.97 -3.04
CA GLU A 12 -0.62 12.72 -4.06
C GLU A 12 -2.12 12.76 -3.80
N ALA A 13 -2.66 13.97 -3.56
CA ALA A 13 -4.07 14.15 -3.30
C ALA A 13 -4.94 13.67 -4.48
N ALA A 14 -4.46 13.86 -5.71
CA ALA A 14 -5.19 13.43 -6.90
C ALA A 14 -5.37 11.91 -6.94
N LEU A 15 -4.34 11.15 -6.58
CA LEU A 15 -4.43 9.70 -6.51
C LEU A 15 -5.32 9.24 -5.37
N GLN A 16 -5.23 9.88 -4.20
CA GLN A 16 -6.14 9.58 -3.08
C GLN A 16 -7.60 9.77 -3.51
N TYR A 17 -7.88 10.85 -4.21
CA TYR A 17 -9.22 11.13 -4.72
C TYR A 17 -9.68 10.05 -5.69
N SER A 18 -8.81 9.63 -6.60
CA SER A 18 -9.12 8.55 -7.55
C SER A 18 -9.44 7.25 -6.84
N TYR A 19 -8.67 6.91 -5.81
CA TYR A 19 -8.92 5.71 -5.01
C TYR A 19 -10.27 5.79 -4.31
N GLN A 20 -10.59 6.94 -3.70
CA GLN A 20 -11.88 7.13 -3.03
C GLN A 20 -13.05 6.89 -3.98
N ARG A 21 -12.95 7.43 -5.19
CA ARG A 21 -14.03 7.31 -6.17
C ARG A 21 -14.16 5.90 -6.73
N PHE A 22 -13.03 5.30 -7.11
CA PHE A 22 -13.04 4.01 -7.77
C PHE A 22 -13.44 2.87 -6.82
N PHE A 23 -12.96 2.92 -5.59
CA PHE A 23 -13.18 1.83 -4.62
C PHE A 23 -14.35 2.07 -3.68
N LYS A 24 -15.08 3.16 -3.85
CA LYS A 24 -16.23 3.47 -3.00
C LYS A 24 -17.22 2.31 -3.00
N GLY A 25 -17.60 1.87 -1.80
CA GLY A 25 -18.52 0.75 -1.64
C GLY A 25 -17.89 -0.63 -1.75
N LYS A 26 -16.62 -0.71 -2.17
CA LYS A 26 -15.93 -1.99 -2.32
C LYS A 26 -15.07 -2.31 -1.09
N TYR A 27 -14.36 -1.32 -0.57
CA TYR A 27 -13.48 -1.48 0.60
C TYR A 27 -13.80 -0.45 1.66
N ALA A 28 -13.49 -0.79 2.92
CA ALA A 28 -13.37 0.21 3.99
C ALA A 28 -11.97 0.80 3.85
N MET A 29 -11.86 2.12 3.71
CA MET A 29 -10.61 2.77 3.33
C MET A 29 -10.13 3.78 4.36
N ALA A 30 -8.81 3.85 4.54
CA ALA A 30 -8.13 4.92 5.25
C ALA A 30 -6.95 5.38 4.40
N TYR A 31 -6.46 6.58 4.66
CA TYR A 31 -5.42 7.22 3.85
C TYR A 31 -4.35 7.81 4.73
N ALA A 32 -3.09 7.67 4.31
CA ALA A 32 -1.95 8.26 4.99
C ALA A 32 -1.07 8.95 3.96
N PRO A 33 -0.79 10.26 4.12
CA PRO A 33 0.02 10.99 3.13
C PRO A 33 1.52 10.84 3.32
N ASN A 34 1.95 10.20 4.40
CA ASN A 34 3.37 10.02 4.71
C ASN A 34 3.58 8.80 5.60
N GLY A 35 4.84 8.47 5.87
CA GLY A 35 5.19 7.29 6.65
C GLY A 35 4.77 7.37 8.10
N ALA A 36 4.90 8.54 8.74
CA ALA A 36 4.51 8.72 10.14
C ALA A 36 3.01 8.47 10.33
N GLU A 37 2.19 9.03 9.44
CA GLU A 37 0.75 8.85 9.46
C GLU A 37 0.37 7.40 9.15
N ALA A 38 1.12 6.74 8.25
CA ALA A 38 0.91 5.33 7.95
C ALA A 38 1.09 4.46 9.20
N MET A 39 2.14 4.71 9.97
CA MET A 39 2.39 3.94 11.20
C MET A 39 1.28 4.15 12.21
N ARG A 40 0.77 5.39 12.33
CA ARG A 40 -0.36 5.69 13.22
C ARG A 40 -1.63 4.95 12.76
N GLN A 41 -1.93 5.00 11.47
CA GLN A 41 -3.13 4.36 10.92
C GLN A 41 -3.07 2.83 11.00
N LEU A 42 -1.88 2.24 10.91
CA LEU A 42 -1.74 0.81 11.10
C LEU A 42 -2.27 0.37 12.47
N SER A 43 -2.00 1.16 13.51
CA SER A 43 -2.49 0.87 14.86
C SER A 43 -3.98 1.20 15.02
N ASP A 44 -4.42 2.33 14.48
CA ASP A 44 -5.80 2.81 14.69
C ASP A 44 -6.81 2.11 13.79
N PHE A 45 -6.44 1.88 12.53
CA PHE A 45 -7.36 1.33 11.53
C PHE A 45 -7.27 -0.19 11.41
N GLU A 46 -6.08 -0.74 11.66
CA GLU A 46 -5.81 -2.20 11.55
C GLU A 46 -6.24 -2.75 10.19
N PRO A 47 -5.58 -2.32 9.09
CA PRO A 47 -6.00 -2.74 7.75
C PRO A 47 -5.76 -4.21 7.48
N ASP A 48 -6.56 -4.77 6.57
CA ASP A 48 -6.36 -6.12 6.04
C ASP A 48 -5.31 -6.14 4.93
N VAL A 49 -5.18 -5.02 4.20
CA VAL A 49 -4.21 -4.86 3.11
C VAL A 49 -3.67 -3.43 3.16
N LEU A 50 -2.39 -3.29 2.90
CA LEU A 50 -1.71 -1.99 2.77
C LEU A 50 -1.34 -1.75 1.32
N VAL A 51 -1.71 -0.59 0.78
CA VAL A 51 -1.21 -0.12 -0.53
C VAL A 51 -0.17 0.96 -0.24
N LEU A 52 1.06 0.72 -0.62
CA LEU A 52 2.21 1.54 -0.22
C LEU A 52 2.92 2.10 -1.45
N ASP A 53 2.94 3.44 -1.56
CA ASP A 53 3.77 4.11 -2.55
C ASP A 53 5.22 4.10 -2.09
N MET A 54 6.13 3.79 -3.01
CA MET A 54 7.57 3.77 -2.71
C MET A 54 8.16 5.15 -2.46
N ARG A 55 7.51 6.22 -2.93
CA ARG A 55 7.99 7.59 -2.77
C ARG A 55 7.08 8.36 -1.84
N LEU A 56 7.58 8.62 -0.64
CA LEU A 56 6.87 9.37 0.39
C LEU A 56 7.72 10.58 0.80
N PRO A 57 7.10 11.66 1.31
CA PRO A 57 7.84 12.88 1.64
C PRO A 57 8.80 12.73 2.82
N ASP A 58 8.55 11.81 3.74
CA ASP A 58 9.34 11.67 4.98
C ASP A 58 10.19 10.39 5.03
N THR A 59 9.98 9.45 4.10
CA THR A 59 10.73 8.20 4.08
C THR A 59 10.59 7.53 2.72
N ASP A 60 11.43 6.54 2.43
CA ASP A 60 11.20 5.70 1.26
C ASP A 60 10.33 4.49 1.64
N GLY A 61 9.68 3.92 0.63
CA GLY A 61 8.75 2.81 0.87
C GLY A 61 9.42 1.54 1.36
N ILE A 62 10.67 1.29 0.96
CA ILE A 62 11.40 0.10 1.41
C ILE A 62 11.68 0.19 2.92
N ALA A 63 12.19 1.34 3.36
CA ALA A 63 12.48 1.56 4.78
C ALA A 63 11.20 1.45 5.61
N LEU A 64 10.11 2.04 5.13
CA LEU A 64 8.83 1.97 5.82
C LEU A 64 8.32 0.52 5.88
N LEU A 65 8.41 -0.22 4.78
CA LEU A 65 7.97 -1.61 4.74
C LEU A 65 8.78 -2.47 5.71
N GLN A 66 10.08 -2.25 5.81
CA GLN A 66 10.92 -2.97 6.77
C GLN A 66 10.44 -2.73 8.21
N ARG A 67 10.14 -1.48 8.55
CA ARG A 67 9.60 -1.14 9.88
C ARG A 67 8.24 -1.80 10.12
N ILE A 68 7.38 -1.81 9.13
CA ILE A 68 6.06 -2.45 9.22
C ILE A 68 6.22 -3.95 9.46
N ARG A 69 7.16 -4.58 8.77
CA ARG A 69 7.39 -6.01 8.90
C ARG A 69 7.90 -6.42 10.29
N GLU A 70 8.54 -5.53 11.04
CA GLU A 70 8.96 -5.81 12.40
C GLU A 70 7.79 -6.12 13.32
N THR A 71 6.64 -5.46 13.10
CA THR A 71 5.45 -5.65 13.94
C THR A 71 4.33 -6.39 13.24
N ARG A 72 4.33 -6.42 11.90
CA ARG A 72 3.29 -7.05 11.10
C ARG A 72 3.92 -7.89 9.98
N PRO A 73 4.52 -9.03 10.34
CA PRO A 73 5.30 -9.81 9.38
C PRO A 73 4.46 -10.45 8.26
N THR A 74 3.15 -10.57 8.45
CA THR A 74 2.27 -11.24 7.48
C THR A 74 1.23 -10.32 6.85
N LEU A 75 1.25 -9.03 7.15
CA LEU A 75 0.31 -8.08 6.55
C LEU A 75 0.51 -8.04 5.03
N PRO A 76 -0.53 -8.32 4.23
CA PRO A 76 -0.42 -8.19 2.78
C PRO A 76 -0.16 -6.75 2.35
N VAL A 77 0.84 -6.54 1.50
CA VAL A 77 1.22 -5.21 1.02
C VAL A 77 1.29 -5.22 -0.50
N VAL A 78 0.64 -4.23 -1.12
CA VAL A 78 0.78 -3.94 -2.54
C VAL A 78 1.62 -2.68 -2.67
N VAL A 79 2.82 -2.81 -3.22
CA VAL A 79 3.74 -1.69 -3.40
C VAL A 79 3.51 -1.09 -4.79
N THR A 80 3.32 0.23 -4.85
CA THR A 80 3.23 0.94 -6.14
C THR A 80 4.51 1.73 -6.36
N THR A 81 5.06 1.65 -7.56
CA THR A 81 6.37 2.23 -7.83
C THR A 81 6.51 2.67 -9.28
N ALA A 82 7.27 3.75 -9.50
CA ALA A 82 7.69 4.17 -10.83
C ALA A 82 9.01 3.49 -11.26
N TYR A 83 9.63 2.72 -10.38
CA TYR A 83 10.91 2.07 -10.70
C TYR A 83 10.70 0.90 -11.65
N VAL A 84 11.53 0.85 -12.67
CA VAL A 84 11.58 -0.28 -13.61
C VAL A 84 12.75 -1.22 -13.30
N SER A 85 13.62 -0.83 -12.37
CA SER A 85 14.74 -1.66 -11.93
C SER A 85 14.23 -2.74 -10.97
N MET A 86 14.67 -3.97 -11.17
CA MET A 86 14.24 -5.10 -10.36
C MET A 86 14.95 -5.20 -9.01
N GLU A 87 16.13 -4.62 -8.87
CA GLU A 87 16.91 -4.78 -7.64
C GLU A 87 16.21 -4.25 -6.38
N PRO A 88 15.70 -3.00 -6.36
CA PRO A 88 14.96 -2.54 -5.20
C PRO A 88 13.69 -3.33 -4.93
N LEU A 89 13.04 -3.81 -6.01
CA LEU A 89 11.81 -4.58 -5.88
C LEU A 89 12.05 -5.98 -5.32
N MET A 90 13.18 -6.58 -5.64
CA MET A 90 13.55 -7.88 -5.10
C MET A 90 13.69 -7.82 -3.58
N ASN A 91 14.26 -6.74 -3.06
CA ASN A 91 14.36 -6.55 -1.61
C ASN A 91 12.99 -6.47 -0.95
N VAL A 92 12.03 -5.82 -1.61
CA VAL A 92 10.66 -5.73 -1.11
C VAL A 92 10.00 -7.11 -1.11
N LEU A 93 10.18 -7.87 -2.18
CA LEU A 93 9.60 -9.21 -2.30
C LEU A 93 10.18 -10.18 -1.27
N ASP A 94 11.46 -10.03 -0.93
CA ASP A 94 12.12 -10.86 0.07
C ASP A 94 11.52 -10.69 1.47
N LEU A 95 10.78 -9.60 1.70
CA LEU A 95 10.10 -9.39 2.98
C LEU A 95 8.81 -10.20 3.13
N GLY A 96 8.41 -10.93 2.06
CA GLY A 96 7.23 -11.80 2.09
C GLY A 96 5.91 -11.03 2.09
N HIS A 97 4.83 -11.70 1.70
CA HIS A 97 3.47 -11.14 1.69
C HIS A 97 3.36 -9.81 0.94
N SER A 98 4.24 -9.57 -0.06
CA SER A 98 4.29 -8.32 -0.79
C SER A 98 4.11 -8.56 -2.28
N ARG A 99 3.42 -7.65 -2.93
CA ARG A 99 3.25 -7.60 -4.39
C ARG A 99 3.62 -6.20 -4.85
N TYR A 100 3.88 -6.01 -6.13
CA TYR A 100 4.15 -4.66 -6.63
C TYR A 100 3.42 -4.41 -7.94
N LEU A 101 3.14 -3.12 -8.18
CA LEU A 101 2.62 -2.62 -9.44
C LEU A 101 3.49 -1.46 -9.90
N VAL A 102 3.88 -1.48 -11.17
CA VAL A 102 4.70 -0.42 -11.76
C VAL A 102 3.80 0.65 -12.35
N LYS A 103 4.08 1.91 -12.04
CA LYS A 103 3.32 3.05 -12.57
C LYS A 103 3.71 3.28 -14.04
N PRO A 104 2.79 3.68 -14.92
CA PRO A 104 1.36 3.82 -14.65
C PRO A 104 0.65 2.46 -14.65
N TYR A 105 -0.38 2.32 -13.80
CA TYR A 105 -1.22 1.12 -13.75
C TYR A 105 -2.69 1.53 -13.82
N GLU A 106 -3.53 0.60 -14.26
CA GLU A 106 -4.98 0.80 -14.23
C GLU A 106 -5.51 0.54 -12.80
N LEU A 107 -6.55 1.26 -12.39
CA LEU A 107 -7.14 1.03 -11.06
C LEU A 107 -7.73 -0.37 -10.95
N SER A 108 -8.17 -0.96 -12.07
CA SER A 108 -8.61 -2.35 -12.10
C SER A 108 -7.48 -3.33 -11.79
N GLU A 109 -6.24 -3.01 -12.20
CA GLU A 109 -5.07 -3.82 -11.84
C GLU A 109 -4.78 -3.73 -10.35
N LEU A 110 -4.91 -2.52 -9.77
CA LEU A 110 -4.75 -2.35 -8.33
C LEU A 110 -5.83 -3.12 -7.57
N ALA A 111 -7.08 -3.06 -8.03
CA ALA A 111 -8.17 -3.82 -7.44
C ALA A 111 -7.87 -5.32 -7.43
N ALA A 112 -7.39 -5.85 -8.57
CA ALA A 112 -7.03 -7.26 -8.67
C ALA A 112 -5.91 -7.63 -7.70
N ALA A 113 -4.91 -6.77 -7.55
CA ALA A 113 -3.80 -7.00 -6.61
C ALA A 113 -4.28 -6.99 -5.16
N ILE A 114 -5.17 -6.05 -4.80
CA ILE A 114 -5.75 -5.99 -3.45
C ILE A 114 -6.57 -7.23 -3.17
N ASP A 115 -7.41 -7.65 -4.10
CA ASP A 115 -8.29 -8.80 -3.92
C ASP A 115 -7.50 -10.11 -3.84
N ALA A 116 -6.37 -10.19 -4.54
CA ALA A 116 -5.51 -11.37 -4.51
C ALA A 116 -4.57 -11.39 -3.30
N ALA A 117 -4.40 -10.27 -2.60
CA ALA A 117 -3.51 -10.16 -1.45
C ALA A 117 -4.09 -10.89 -0.24
N GLY A 118 -3.24 -11.56 0.47
CA GLY A 118 -3.64 -12.32 1.65
C GLY A 118 -4.06 -13.69 1.35
#